data_8ed3f02d63a4a7de4f4872412e9779a6
#
_entry.id   8ed3f02d63a4a7de4f4872412e9779a6
#
_cell.length_a   1.000
_cell.length_b   1.000
_cell.length_c   1.000
_cell.angle_alpha   90.00
_cell.angle_beta   90.00
_cell.angle_gamma   90.00
#
_symmetry.space_group_name_H-M   'P 1'
#
loop_
_entity.id
_entity.type
_entity.pdbx_description
1 polymer ?
#
loop_
_entity_poly.entity_id
_entity_poly.type
_entity_poly.pdbx_seq_one_letter_code
_entity_poly.pdbx_strand_id
1 'polypeptide(L)'
;MSAEPAVALRVPARALSITEEDFCAWLGRAMPRQRIEYHRGSLLIDRSKPLSPFSDKDRRELSAIANRAFVLAREGWLCLVQKRHGDFDYSYIAIIAARPDPAQRAQR
;
A
#
# COMPACT_ATOMS: atom_id res chain seq x y z
N MET A 1 -6.98 24.47 29.82
CA MET A 1 -6.77 24.11 29.36
C MET A 1 -6.60 24.02 28.39
N SER A 2 -6.62 23.92 27.98
CA SER A 2 -6.50 23.92 27.05
C SER A 2 -5.59 23.55 26.07
N ALA A 3 -4.60 22.99 26.36
CA ALA A 3 -3.65 22.40 25.47
C ALA A 3 -4.20 21.20 24.75
N GLU A 4 -5.15 20.56 25.34
CA GLU A 4 -5.73 19.38 24.73
C GLU A 4 -6.37 19.62 23.38
N PRO A 5 -7.17 20.67 23.22
CA PRO A 5 -7.74 20.90 21.89
C PRO A 5 -6.66 21.10 20.83
N ALA A 6 -5.60 21.82 21.20
CA ALA A 6 -4.53 22.05 20.26
C ALA A 6 -3.81 20.75 19.92
N VAL A 7 -3.62 19.89 20.92
CA VAL A 7 -2.98 18.60 20.69
C VAL A 7 -3.86 17.73 19.82
N ALA A 8 -5.16 17.71 20.10
CA ALA A 8 -6.09 16.88 19.33
C ALA A 8 -6.16 17.35 17.88
N LEU A 9 -6.09 18.65 17.65
CA LEU A 9 -6.14 19.19 16.30
C LEU A 9 -4.83 19.04 15.56
N ARG A 10 -3.76 18.86 16.28
CA ARG A 10 -2.46 18.63 15.69
C ARG A 10 -2.23 17.17 15.44
N VAL A 11 -3.00 16.62 14.54
CA VAL A 11 -2.78 15.25 14.15
C VAL A 11 -1.34 15.15 13.63
N PRO A 12 -0.51 14.31 14.24
CA PRO A 12 0.85 14.13 13.72
C PRO A 12 0.79 13.71 12.28
N ALA A 13 1.76 14.12 11.50
CA ALA A 13 1.89 13.62 10.15
C ALA A 13 1.97 12.10 10.22
N ARG A 14 1.19 11.44 9.40
CA ARG A 14 1.19 9.98 9.40
C ARG A 14 2.48 9.46 8.80
N ALA A 15 2.96 8.37 9.34
CA ALA A 15 4.12 7.68 8.80
C ALA A 15 3.63 6.61 7.83
N LEU A 16 4.44 6.35 6.81
CA LEU A 16 4.16 5.27 5.88
C LEU A 16 4.22 3.93 6.61
N SER A 17 3.39 2.98 6.16
CA SER A 17 3.46 1.61 6.66
C SER A 17 4.79 0.97 6.29
N ILE A 18 5.22 1.17 5.05
CA ILE A 18 6.50 0.68 4.55
C ILE A 18 7.04 1.70 3.55
N THR A 19 8.32 1.62 3.26
CA THR A 19 8.92 2.41 2.19
C THR A 19 8.87 1.63 0.88
N GLU A 20 9.11 2.33 -0.22
CA GLU A 20 9.21 1.66 -1.52
C GLU A 20 10.38 0.68 -1.51
N GLU A 21 11.47 1.03 -0.86
CA GLU A 21 12.62 0.14 -0.73
C GLU A 21 12.24 -1.14 0.00
N ASP A 22 11.49 -1.03 1.10
CA ASP A 22 11.01 -2.18 1.84
C ASP A 22 10.11 -3.07 0.99
N PHE A 23 9.23 -2.45 0.23
CA PHE A 23 8.32 -3.18 -0.64
C PHE A 23 9.09 -3.96 -1.71
N CYS A 24 10.06 -3.30 -2.35
CA CYS A 24 10.88 -3.94 -3.38
C CYS A 24 11.71 -5.07 -2.79
N ALA A 25 12.26 -4.88 -1.60
CA ALA A 25 13.02 -5.93 -0.92
C ALA A 25 12.15 -7.14 -0.63
N TRP A 26 10.92 -6.89 -0.18
CA TRP A 26 9.98 -7.98 0.06
C TRP A 26 9.65 -8.70 -1.24
N LEU A 27 9.39 -7.97 -2.32
CA LEU A 27 9.10 -8.57 -3.60
C LEU A 27 10.21 -9.50 -4.06
N GLY A 28 11.46 -9.15 -3.76
CA GLY A 28 12.61 -9.95 -4.20
C GLY A 28 12.78 -11.25 -3.44
N ARG A 29 12.15 -11.41 -2.27
CA ARG A 29 12.33 -12.61 -1.45
C ARG A 29 11.05 -13.36 -1.14
N ALA A 30 9.91 -12.77 -1.44
CA ALA A 30 8.63 -13.36 -1.04
C ALA A 30 8.30 -14.56 -1.88
N MET A 31 7.71 -15.55 -1.23
CA MET A 31 7.28 -16.80 -1.85
C MET A 31 5.81 -16.70 -2.23
N PRO A 32 5.33 -17.56 -3.16
CA PRO A 32 3.92 -17.56 -3.52
C PRO A 32 3.02 -17.63 -2.29
N ARG A 33 1.96 -16.83 -2.31
CA ARG A 33 0.94 -16.72 -1.27
C ARG A 33 1.37 -15.93 -0.04
N GLN A 34 2.63 -15.52 0.04
CA GLN A 34 3.02 -14.59 1.10
C GLN A 34 2.42 -13.23 0.82
N ARG A 35 2.13 -12.49 1.89
CA ARG A 35 1.43 -11.22 1.79
C ARG A 35 2.13 -10.15 2.61
N ILE A 36 1.89 -8.91 2.22
CA ILE A 36 2.35 -7.74 2.96
C ILE A 36 1.25 -6.69 2.93
N GLU A 37 1.03 -6.04 4.06
CA GLU A 37 0.18 -4.86 4.09
C GLU A 37 1.06 -3.68 3.68
N TYR A 38 0.77 -3.11 2.50
CA TYR A 38 1.61 -2.02 2.00
C TYR A 38 1.03 -0.65 2.32
N HIS A 39 -0.20 -0.58 2.77
CA HIS A 39 -0.78 0.67 3.23
C HIS A 39 -1.96 0.41 4.15
N ARG A 40 -2.18 1.34 5.07
CA ARG A 40 -3.35 1.38 5.94
C ARG A 40 -3.95 2.78 5.85
N GLY A 41 -5.25 2.86 5.61
CA GLY A 41 -5.97 4.11 5.48
C GLY A 41 -6.82 4.12 4.22
N SER A 42 -6.87 5.25 3.51
CA SER A 42 -7.57 5.36 2.25
C SER A 42 -6.60 5.83 1.18
N LEU A 43 -6.28 4.96 0.23
CA LEU A 43 -5.36 5.35 -0.85
C LEU A 43 -5.88 6.54 -1.64
N LEU A 44 -7.21 6.61 -1.84
CA LEU A 44 -7.78 7.72 -2.57
C LEU A 44 -7.46 9.07 -1.90
N ILE A 45 -7.66 9.13 -0.58
CA ILE A 45 -7.42 10.36 0.17
C ILE A 45 -5.91 10.56 0.39
N ASP A 46 -5.21 9.49 0.76
CA ASP A 46 -3.82 9.59 1.19
C ASP A 46 -2.89 9.93 0.04
N ARG A 47 -3.29 9.62 -1.20
CA ARG A 47 -2.53 10.00 -2.40
C ARG A 47 -2.95 11.37 -2.94
N SER A 48 -4.02 11.93 -2.45
CA SER A 48 -4.54 13.21 -2.93
C SER A 48 -3.72 14.35 -2.34
N LYS A 49 -3.15 15.17 -3.19
CA LYS A 49 -2.32 16.27 -2.73
C LYS A 49 -3.02 17.17 -1.70
N PRO A 50 -4.26 17.61 -1.96
CA PRO A 50 -4.91 18.53 -1.02
C PRO A 50 -5.44 17.87 0.25
N LEU A 51 -5.66 16.56 0.26
CA LEU A 51 -6.34 15.89 1.37
C LEU A 51 -5.43 14.98 2.19
N SER A 52 -4.25 14.67 1.67
CA SER A 52 -3.38 13.67 2.29
C SER A 52 -2.84 14.16 3.63
N PRO A 53 -2.85 13.31 4.67
CA PRO A 53 -2.20 13.63 5.93
C PRO A 53 -0.68 13.44 5.88
N PHE A 54 -0.16 12.92 4.77
CA PHE A 54 1.27 12.66 4.64
C PHE A 54 2.00 13.90 4.12
N SER A 55 3.30 13.97 4.42
CA SER A 55 4.16 14.96 3.79
C SER A 55 4.19 14.74 2.28
N ASP A 56 4.61 15.76 1.53
CA ASP A 56 4.71 15.62 0.08
C ASP A 56 5.65 14.48 -0.29
N LYS A 57 6.75 14.34 0.44
CA LYS A 57 7.71 13.27 0.18
C LYS A 57 7.07 11.90 0.38
N ASP A 58 6.39 11.73 1.52
CA ASP A 58 5.79 10.43 1.84
C ASP A 58 4.60 10.14 0.93
N ARG A 59 3.83 11.18 0.58
CA ARG A 59 2.72 11.00 -0.35
C ARG A 59 3.21 10.51 -1.70
N ARG A 60 4.32 11.07 -2.20
CA ARG A 60 4.90 10.61 -3.46
C ARG A 60 5.44 9.19 -3.34
N GLU A 61 6.03 8.87 -2.21
CA GLU A 61 6.51 7.50 -1.99
C GLU A 61 5.35 6.51 -1.93
N LEU A 62 4.27 6.86 -1.25
CA LEU A 62 3.07 6.03 -1.22
C LEU A 62 2.52 5.81 -2.63
N SER A 63 2.49 6.86 -3.44
CA SER A 63 2.05 6.73 -4.83
C SER A 63 2.94 5.79 -5.62
N ALA A 64 4.24 5.84 -5.40
CA ALA A 64 5.17 4.94 -6.08
C ALA A 64 4.92 3.48 -5.68
N ILE A 65 4.70 3.23 -4.40
CA ILE A 65 4.40 1.89 -3.91
C ILE A 65 3.10 1.38 -4.52
N ALA A 66 2.04 2.20 -4.49
CA ALA A 66 0.74 1.80 -5.01
C ALA A 66 0.80 1.56 -6.51
N ASN A 67 1.48 2.41 -7.25
CA ASN A 67 1.61 2.24 -8.70
C ASN A 67 2.37 0.96 -9.03
N ARG A 68 3.43 0.67 -8.29
CA ARG A 68 4.18 -0.58 -8.48
C ARG A 68 3.30 -1.78 -8.21
N ALA A 69 2.53 -1.73 -7.12
CA ALA A 69 1.61 -2.82 -6.80
C ALA A 69 0.58 -3.03 -7.90
N PHE A 70 0.01 -1.93 -8.43
CA PHE A 70 -0.99 -2.03 -9.50
C PHE A 70 -0.39 -2.61 -10.78
N VAL A 71 0.81 -2.18 -11.15
CA VAL A 71 1.47 -2.71 -12.35
C VAL A 71 1.73 -4.20 -12.20
N LEU A 72 2.27 -4.61 -11.05
CA LEU A 72 2.57 -6.03 -10.82
C LEU A 72 1.31 -6.88 -10.74
N ALA A 73 0.22 -6.32 -10.20
CA ALA A 73 -1.06 -7.04 -10.18
C ALA A 73 -1.60 -7.21 -11.59
N ARG A 74 -1.50 -6.17 -12.41
CA ARG A 74 -1.95 -6.24 -13.79
C ARG A 74 -1.14 -7.25 -14.60
N GLU A 75 0.14 -7.40 -14.25
CA GLU A 75 1.01 -8.39 -14.90
C GLU A 75 0.86 -9.79 -14.34
N GLY A 76 0.04 -9.97 -13.31
CA GLY A 76 -0.22 -11.28 -12.77
C GLY A 76 0.72 -11.73 -11.65
N TRP A 77 1.63 -10.87 -11.20
CA TRP A 77 2.57 -11.22 -10.14
C TRP A 77 1.98 -11.11 -8.76
N LEU A 78 1.00 -10.22 -8.59
CA LEU A 78 0.38 -9.95 -7.31
C LEU A 78 -1.13 -10.06 -7.41
N CYS A 79 -1.75 -10.45 -6.31
CA CYS A 79 -3.18 -10.24 -6.08
C CYS A 79 -3.31 -9.14 -5.05
N LEU A 80 -4.07 -8.11 -5.35
CA LEU A 80 -4.28 -7.02 -4.41
C LEU A 80 -5.64 -7.17 -3.76
N VAL A 81 -5.66 -7.11 -2.45
CA VAL A 81 -6.90 -7.15 -1.70
C VAL A 81 -6.93 -5.99 -0.73
N GLN A 82 -8.13 -5.57 -0.38
CA GLN A 82 -8.27 -4.57 0.67
C GLN A 82 -9.30 -5.05 1.67
N LYS A 83 -9.02 -4.79 2.93
CA LYS A 83 -9.89 -5.17 4.03
C LYS A 83 -10.38 -3.91 4.70
N ARG A 84 -11.69 -3.74 4.74
CA ARG A 84 -12.28 -2.56 5.33
C ARG A 84 -12.32 -2.71 6.85
N HIS A 85 -11.88 -1.68 7.55
CA HIS A 85 -11.96 -1.60 9.01
C HIS A 85 -12.99 -0.58 9.47
N GLY A 86 -13.27 0.41 8.63
CA GLY A 86 -14.21 1.48 8.94
C GLY A 86 -14.23 2.43 7.76
N ASP A 87 -14.85 3.59 7.97
CA ASP A 87 -14.92 4.60 6.91
C ASP A 87 -13.52 5.12 6.61
N PHE A 88 -13.14 5.07 5.34
CA PHE A 88 -11.83 5.54 4.88
C PHE A 88 -10.67 4.84 5.58
N ASP A 89 -10.91 3.62 6.08
CA ASP A 89 -9.91 2.87 6.83
C ASP A 89 -9.83 1.44 6.30
N TYR A 90 -8.83 1.19 5.48
CA TYR A 90 -8.62 -0.08 4.81
C TYR A 90 -7.20 -0.57 5.05
N SER A 91 -7.03 -1.88 5.11
CA SER A 91 -5.72 -2.50 4.90
C SER A 91 -5.60 -2.83 3.42
N TYR A 92 -4.52 -2.38 2.79
CA TYR A 92 -4.22 -2.71 1.40
C TYR A 92 -3.10 -3.73 1.40
N ILE A 93 -3.40 -4.90 0.88
CA ILE A 93 -2.55 -6.08 1.02
C ILE A 93 -2.17 -6.58 -0.36
N ALA A 94 -0.88 -6.81 -0.55
CA ALA A 94 -0.37 -7.46 -1.75
C ALA A 94 -0.03 -8.91 -1.40
N ILE A 95 -0.48 -9.82 -2.25
CA ILE A 95 -0.25 -11.25 -2.07
C ILE A 95 0.49 -11.74 -3.30
N ILE A 96 1.60 -12.46 -3.10
CA ILE A 96 2.32 -13.05 -4.23
C ILE A 96 1.43 -14.10 -4.86
N ALA A 97 1.14 -13.93 -6.14
CA ALA A 97 0.29 -14.87 -6.88
C ALA A 97 1.01 -16.19 -7.01
N ALA A 98 0.23 -17.27 -6.99
CA ALA A 98 0.78 -18.58 -7.29
C ALA A 98 1.26 -18.57 -8.74
N ARG A 99 2.50 -19.00 -8.97
CA ARG A 99 3.04 -19.02 -10.31
C ARG A 99 2.33 -20.09 -11.12
N PRO A 100 1.77 -19.72 -12.27
CA PRO A 100 1.24 -20.75 -13.16
C PRO A 100 2.38 -21.64 -13.63
N ASP A 101 2.04 -22.89 -13.90
CA ASP A 101 2.95 -23.79 -14.56
C ASP A 101 3.39 -23.17 -15.88
N PRO A 102 4.69 -23.24 -16.23
CA PRO A 102 5.14 -22.71 -17.52
C PRO A 102 4.36 -23.26 -18.71
N ALA A 103 3.94 -24.52 -18.65
CA ALA A 103 3.12 -25.10 -19.70
C ALA A 103 1.78 -24.40 -19.83
N GLN A 104 1.17 -24.03 -18.72
CA GLN A 104 -0.09 -23.31 -18.74
C GLN A 104 0.07 -21.90 -19.30
N ARG A 105 1.19 -21.26 -18.99
CA ARG A 105 1.46 -19.93 -19.52
C ARG A 105 1.61 -19.96 -21.03
N ALA A 106 2.23 -21.00 -21.53
CA ALA A 106 2.44 -21.13 -22.97
C ALA A 106 1.15 -21.33 -23.74
N GLN A 107 0.08 -21.71 -23.07
CA GLN A 107 -1.21 -21.96 -23.70
C GLN A 107 -2.08 -20.69 -23.83
N ARG A 108 -1.62 -19.58 -23.34
CA ARG A 108 -2.39 -18.33 -23.40
C ARG A 108 -2.15 -17.55 -24.68
#